data_62b4e928508a7cdd0d659af6387233cc
#
_entry.id   62b4e928508a7cdd0d659af6387233cc
#
_cell.length_a   1.000
_cell.length_b   1.000
_cell.length_c   1.000
_cell.angle_alpha   90.00
_cell.angle_beta   90.00
_cell.angle_gamma   90.00
#
_symmetry.space_group_name_H-M   'P 1'
#
loop_
_entity.id
_entity.type
_entity.pdbx_description
1 polymer ?
#
loop_
_entity_poly.entity_id
_entity_poly.type
_entity_poly.pdbx_seq_one_letter_code
_entity_poly.pdbx_strand_id
1 'polypeptide(L)'
;MKVPSSNSVKWTNAGVQMGGLHHSAPALTIDVMFSKPFLYRFRFLCGYVAVGSTTLDETYQIPNINRLEDADLQNKMPYDFRIGWNETGILFSLTVSEKKQSLWCKTFHPDESDGIQICLDTRDIKDIHRASRFCHRLFFMPIGGGRDQTHPASFWLPIHRAKEHPNSIDLSQVKMQSQVSADGYQLDVFLPGKILTGFEPIEYPNLGFHFVVIDREHGNSFFLIAPPLPHDQDPSLWGTLAMVKTEEQR
;
A
#
# COMPACT_ATOMS: atom_id res chain seq x y z
N MET A 1 31.80 21.43 -8.01
CA MET A 1 31.40 21.79 -6.62
C MET A 1 30.60 20.61 -6.07
N LYS A 2 31.20 19.87 -5.14
CA LYS A 2 30.55 18.71 -4.52
C LYS A 2 29.65 19.20 -3.38
N VAL A 3 28.37 18.83 -3.42
CA VAL A 3 27.43 19.03 -2.30
C VAL A 3 27.65 17.86 -1.32
N PRO A 4 27.86 18.12 -0.02
CA PRO A 4 28.04 17.04 0.95
C PRO A 4 26.69 16.42 1.32
N SER A 5 26.65 15.11 1.21
CA SER A 5 25.56 14.25 1.70
C SER A 5 25.70 14.04 3.20
N SER A 6 24.56 13.90 3.86
CA SER A 6 24.32 13.40 5.22
C SER A 6 24.71 14.31 6.40
N ASN A 7 23.66 14.85 7.06
CA ASN A 7 23.76 15.42 8.40
C ASN A 7 23.83 14.27 9.43
N SER A 8 25.06 13.92 9.85
CA SER A 8 25.27 13.09 11.05
C SER A 8 25.37 14.01 12.26
N VAL A 9 24.47 13.91 13.22
CA VAL A 9 24.60 14.57 14.53
C VAL A 9 25.54 13.74 15.38
N LYS A 10 26.74 14.27 15.63
CA LYS A 10 27.70 13.66 16.55
C LYS A 10 27.45 14.21 17.95
N TRP A 11 27.09 13.36 18.88
CA TRP A 11 27.13 13.67 20.31
C TRP A 11 28.49 13.27 20.87
N THR A 12 29.26 14.24 21.31
CA THR A 12 30.50 13.99 22.05
C THR A 12 30.25 14.14 23.54
N ASN A 13 30.41 13.03 24.27
CA ASN A 13 30.47 13.10 25.74
C ASN A 13 31.77 13.74 26.15
N ALA A 14 31.71 14.88 26.87
CA ALA A 14 32.84 15.49 27.57
C ALA A 14 33.22 14.57 28.74
N GLY A 15 34.32 13.87 28.58
CA GLY A 15 34.86 12.99 29.60
C GLY A 15 35.63 13.74 30.68
N VAL A 16 35.41 13.35 31.93
CA VAL A 16 36.28 13.65 33.09
C VAL A 16 37.56 12.84 32.94
N GLN A 17 38.71 13.50 32.91
CA GLN A 17 40.03 12.85 32.91
C GLN A 17 40.31 12.25 34.31
N MET A 18 40.40 10.95 34.38
CA MET A 18 41.20 10.22 35.37
C MET A 18 42.12 9.24 34.61
N GLY A 19 43.41 9.33 34.92
CA GLY A 19 44.48 8.67 34.19
C GLY A 19 44.42 7.16 34.23
N GLY A 20 44.85 6.55 33.11
CA GLY A 20 45.25 5.14 33.04
C GLY A 20 44.51 4.30 32.02
N LEU A 21 45.28 3.89 30.98
CA LEU A 21 44.98 2.85 30.01
C LEU A 21 43.93 3.12 28.94
N HIS A 22 44.44 3.59 27.80
CA HIS A 22 43.70 3.70 26.53
C HIS A 22 43.19 2.35 26.04
N HIS A 23 41.93 2.02 26.33
CA HIS A 23 41.12 1.19 25.48
C HIS A 23 40.03 2.08 24.86
N SER A 24 40.25 2.50 23.63
CA SER A 24 39.22 3.17 22.86
C SER A 24 38.06 2.17 22.59
N ALA A 25 36.98 2.30 23.33
CA ALA A 25 35.75 1.64 22.98
C ALA A 25 35.30 2.12 21.60
N PRO A 26 34.86 1.26 20.68
CA PRO A 26 34.33 1.69 19.40
C PRO A 26 33.12 2.59 19.63
N ALA A 27 33.12 3.78 19.02
CA ALA A 27 31.96 4.64 19.03
C ALA A 27 30.78 3.91 18.38
N LEU A 28 29.72 3.65 19.15
CA LEU A 28 28.50 3.07 18.65
C LEU A 28 27.82 4.16 17.80
N THR A 29 27.97 4.06 16.48
CA THR A 29 27.24 4.92 15.54
C THR A 29 25.89 4.27 15.31
N ILE A 30 24.83 4.82 15.89
CA ILE A 30 23.46 4.42 15.58
C ILE A 30 23.04 5.26 14.38
N ASP A 31 23.13 4.70 13.18
CA ASP A 31 22.48 5.25 11.99
C ASP A 31 21.00 4.86 12.03
N VAL A 32 20.18 5.73 12.57
CA VAL A 32 18.72 5.57 12.49
C VAL A 32 18.26 6.24 11.19
N MET A 33 18.21 5.48 10.12
CA MET A 33 17.52 5.90 8.89
C MET A 33 16.02 5.73 9.09
N PHE A 34 15.33 6.80 9.51
CA PHE A 34 13.87 6.84 9.39
C PHE A 34 13.52 7.19 7.95
N SER A 35 12.71 6.35 7.32
CA SER A 35 12.07 6.67 6.04
C SER A 35 11.26 7.98 6.20
N LYS A 36 11.49 8.96 5.34
CA LYS A 36 10.79 10.26 5.39
C LYS A 36 9.27 10.13 5.40
N PRO A 37 8.65 9.20 4.66
CA PRO A 37 7.21 8.98 4.71
C PRO A 37 6.67 8.70 6.12
N PHE A 38 7.45 8.10 7.01
CA PHE A 38 7.04 7.85 8.39
C PHE A 38 6.80 9.12 9.20
N LEU A 39 7.47 10.21 8.86
CA LEU A 39 7.38 11.49 9.59
C LEU A 39 6.16 12.33 9.18
N TYR A 40 5.46 11.96 8.10
CA TYR A 40 4.38 12.74 7.54
C TYR A 40 3.08 11.94 7.50
N ARG A 41 1.96 12.63 7.74
CA ARG A 41 0.63 12.08 7.46
C ARG A 41 0.20 12.50 6.06
N PHE A 42 0.10 11.53 5.17
CA PHE A 42 -0.30 11.77 3.80
C PHE A 42 -1.82 11.66 3.64
N ARG A 43 -2.38 12.59 2.89
CA ARG A 43 -3.79 12.58 2.49
C ARG A 43 -3.86 12.66 0.96
N PHE A 44 -4.53 11.70 0.36
CA PHE A 44 -4.73 11.58 -1.07
C PHE A 44 -6.19 11.81 -1.41
N LEU A 45 -6.46 12.45 -2.53
CA LEU A 45 -7.82 12.62 -3.02
C LEU A 45 -8.19 11.39 -3.86
N CYS A 46 -9.32 10.78 -3.55
CA CYS A 46 -9.94 9.73 -4.32
C CYS A 46 -11.15 10.30 -5.05
N GLY A 47 -11.06 10.38 -6.37
CA GLY A 47 -12.10 10.96 -7.21
C GLY A 47 -13.35 10.07 -7.26
N TYR A 48 -14.50 10.71 -7.44
CA TYR A 48 -15.77 10.02 -7.67
C TYR A 48 -15.81 9.42 -9.07
N VAL A 49 -16.29 8.19 -9.17
CA VAL A 49 -16.45 7.44 -10.43
C VAL A 49 -17.94 7.14 -10.64
N ALA A 50 -18.45 7.37 -11.84
CA ALA A 50 -19.83 7.05 -12.16
C ALA A 50 -20.17 5.59 -11.86
N VAL A 51 -21.33 5.34 -11.28
CA VAL A 51 -21.78 3.97 -10.99
C VAL A 51 -21.85 3.16 -12.28
N GLY A 52 -21.23 1.99 -12.28
CA GLY A 52 -21.15 1.12 -13.45
C GLY A 52 -19.91 1.30 -14.32
N SER A 53 -19.04 2.28 -14.02
CA SER A 53 -17.73 2.37 -14.66
C SER A 53 -16.87 1.15 -14.34
N THR A 54 -16.09 0.71 -15.31
CA THR A 54 -15.19 -0.45 -15.19
C THR A 54 -13.73 -0.08 -15.41
N THR A 55 -13.45 1.16 -15.82
CA THR A 55 -12.11 1.64 -16.13
C THR A 55 -11.85 2.99 -15.47
N LEU A 56 -10.60 3.26 -15.17
CA LEU A 56 -10.10 4.51 -14.61
C LEU A 56 -9.06 5.12 -15.56
N ASP A 57 -9.21 6.40 -15.88
CA ASP A 57 -8.22 7.15 -16.65
C ASP A 57 -7.08 7.67 -15.75
N GLU A 58 -6.16 8.44 -16.32
CA GLU A 58 -4.97 8.95 -15.63
C GLU A 58 -5.30 9.92 -14.48
N THR A 59 -6.48 10.53 -14.46
CA THR A 59 -6.88 11.47 -13.40
C THR A 59 -7.09 10.79 -12.05
N TYR A 60 -7.27 9.47 -12.05
CA TYR A 60 -7.42 8.63 -10.86
C TYR A 60 -6.11 8.06 -10.34
N GLN A 61 -4.98 8.41 -10.95
CA GLN A 61 -3.67 7.89 -10.55
C GLN A 61 -3.25 8.40 -9.18
N ILE A 62 -2.79 7.49 -8.33
CA ILE A 62 -2.18 7.86 -7.04
C ILE A 62 -0.68 8.10 -7.25
N PRO A 63 -0.16 9.25 -6.79
CA PRO A 63 1.26 9.54 -6.91
C PRO A 63 2.10 8.57 -6.05
N ASN A 64 3.19 8.10 -6.61
CA ASN A 64 4.15 7.26 -5.89
C ASN A 64 5.06 8.13 -5.01
N ILE A 65 4.87 8.06 -3.70
CA ILE A 65 5.58 8.91 -2.73
C ILE A 65 6.99 8.39 -2.44
N ASN A 66 7.26 7.10 -2.57
CA ASN A 66 8.60 6.56 -2.33
C ASN A 66 9.65 7.16 -3.28
N ARG A 67 9.22 7.70 -4.42
CA ARG A 67 10.09 8.46 -5.34
C ARG A 67 10.59 9.78 -4.79
N LEU A 68 10.02 10.31 -3.73
CA LEU A 68 10.52 11.55 -3.10
C LEU A 68 11.86 11.34 -2.38
N GLU A 69 12.25 10.11 -2.12
CA GLU A 69 13.51 9.75 -1.46
C GLU A 69 14.62 9.39 -2.43
N ASP A 70 14.28 8.91 -3.62
CA ASP A 70 15.27 8.54 -4.63
C ASP A 70 15.66 9.75 -5.49
N ALA A 71 16.89 10.24 -5.29
CA ALA A 71 17.49 11.25 -6.18
C ALA A 71 17.69 10.73 -7.63
N ASP A 72 17.62 9.41 -7.84
CA ASP A 72 17.65 8.74 -9.13
C ASP A 72 16.22 8.58 -9.67
N LEU A 73 15.68 9.64 -10.25
CA LEU A 73 14.41 9.67 -10.99
C LEU A 73 14.37 8.71 -12.20
N GLN A 74 15.45 7.96 -12.46
CA GLN A 74 15.55 7.04 -13.58
C GLN A 74 14.95 5.65 -13.30
N ASN A 75 14.77 5.25 -12.04
CA ASN A 75 14.06 4.01 -11.71
C ASN A 75 12.56 4.25 -11.69
N LYS A 76 11.96 4.21 -12.87
CA LYS A 76 10.51 4.19 -13.03
C LYS A 76 10.01 2.88 -12.39
N MET A 77 9.21 2.99 -11.31
CA MET A 77 8.55 1.81 -10.79
C MET A 77 7.65 1.24 -11.88
N PRO A 78 7.73 -0.07 -12.16
CA PRO A 78 7.07 -0.66 -13.33
C PRO A 78 5.57 -0.87 -13.11
N TYR A 79 4.92 0.00 -12.34
CA TYR A 79 3.47 -0.07 -12.14
C TYR A 79 2.79 1.30 -12.17
N ASP A 80 1.52 1.30 -12.58
CA ASP A 80 0.55 2.39 -12.50
C ASP A 80 -0.62 1.89 -11.63
N PHE A 81 -0.94 2.63 -10.57
CA PHE A 81 -2.07 2.32 -9.69
C PHE A 81 -3.06 3.48 -9.67
N ARG A 82 -4.33 3.17 -9.97
CA ARG A 82 -5.44 4.11 -10.03
C ARG A 82 -6.54 3.68 -9.11
N ILE A 83 -7.21 4.61 -8.45
CA ILE A 83 -8.32 4.32 -7.54
C ILE A 83 -9.38 5.40 -7.58
N GLY A 84 -10.64 4.98 -7.59
CA GLY A 84 -11.82 5.83 -7.53
C GLY A 84 -12.89 5.20 -6.66
N TRP A 85 -13.90 5.97 -6.31
CA TRP A 85 -14.98 5.54 -5.43
C TRP A 85 -16.35 5.97 -5.93
N ASN A 86 -17.38 5.28 -5.49
CA ASN A 86 -18.77 5.73 -5.51
C ASN A 86 -19.52 5.16 -4.29
N GLU A 87 -20.81 5.46 -4.17
CA GLU A 87 -21.62 5.01 -3.04
C GLU A 87 -21.72 3.48 -2.93
N THR A 88 -21.46 2.77 -4.02
CA THR A 88 -21.58 1.31 -4.08
C THR A 88 -20.25 0.58 -3.80
N GLY A 89 -19.11 1.29 -3.80
CA GLY A 89 -17.81 0.67 -3.53
C GLY A 89 -16.61 1.44 -4.06
N ILE A 90 -15.51 0.73 -4.18
CA ILE A 90 -14.21 1.23 -4.63
C ILE A 90 -13.83 0.51 -5.93
N LEU A 91 -13.42 1.27 -6.93
CA LEU A 91 -12.84 0.77 -8.17
C LEU A 91 -11.35 1.07 -8.16
N PHE A 92 -10.51 0.09 -8.49
CA PHE A 92 -9.09 0.34 -8.70
C PHE A 92 -8.55 -0.45 -9.89
N SER A 93 -7.49 0.05 -10.47
CA SER A 93 -6.75 -0.55 -11.57
C SER A 93 -5.27 -0.58 -11.25
N LEU A 94 -4.63 -1.72 -11.45
CA LEU A 94 -3.19 -1.90 -11.37
C LEU A 94 -2.68 -2.33 -12.73
N THR A 95 -1.73 -1.59 -13.29
CA THR A 95 -0.96 -2.01 -14.46
C THR A 95 0.48 -2.23 -14.04
N VAL A 96 1.02 -3.41 -14.31
CA VAL A 96 2.44 -3.72 -14.13
C VAL A 96 3.03 -3.96 -15.52
N SER A 97 4.17 -3.36 -15.81
CA SER A 97 4.85 -3.41 -17.08
C SER A 97 6.32 -3.83 -16.95
N GLU A 98 7.01 -3.99 -18.08
CA GLU A 98 8.44 -4.29 -18.13
C GLU A 98 8.83 -5.66 -17.53
N LYS A 99 7.86 -6.58 -17.37
CA LYS A 99 8.15 -7.95 -16.96
C LYS A 99 8.82 -8.75 -18.08
N LYS A 100 9.79 -9.56 -17.69
CA LYS A 100 10.49 -10.52 -18.55
C LYS A 100 10.18 -11.96 -18.15
N GLN A 101 9.74 -12.15 -16.90
CA GLN A 101 9.36 -13.45 -16.36
C GLN A 101 7.85 -13.63 -16.36
N SER A 102 7.42 -14.87 -16.53
CA SER A 102 6.00 -15.23 -16.38
C SER A 102 5.49 -14.92 -14.98
N LEU A 103 4.21 -14.57 -14.87
CA LEU A 103 3.55 -14.34 -13.59
C LEU A 103 3.68 -15.55 -12.67
N TRP A 104 4.01 -15.27 -11.43
CA TRP A 104 4.06 -16.27 -10.37
C TRP A 104 2.90 -16.05 -9.39
N CYS A 105 1.82 -16.80 -9.59
CA CYS A 105 0.60 -16.71 -8.78
C CYS A 105 0.25 -18.07 -8.20
N LYS A 106 0.22 -18.17 -6.87
CA LYS A 106 -0.07 -19.41 -6.12
C LYS A 106 -1.18 -19.14 -5.10
N THR A 107 -2.31 -19.80 -5.27
CA THR A 107 -3.48 -19.65 -4.39
C THR A 107 -3.19 -20.04 -2.93
N PHE A 108 -2.23 -20.93 -2.69
CA PHE A 108 -1.82 -21.34 -1.34
C PHE A 108 -0.83 -20.37 -0.66
N HIS A 109 -0.24 -19.46 -1.44
CA HIS A 109 0.70 -18.42 -0.98
C HIS A 109 0.35 -17.09 -1.66
N PRO A 110 -0.86 -16.54 -1.40
CA PRO A 110 -1.28 -15.32 -2.07
C PRO A 110 -0.37 -14.13 -1.74
N ASP A 111 0.10 -14.01 -0.50
CA ASP A 111 0.96 -12.94 0.00
C ASP A 111 2.41 -12.95 -0.56
N GLU A 112 2.80 -14.02 -1.27
CA GLU A 112 4.08 -14.12 -1.99
C GLU A 112 3.89 -14.06 -3.51
N SER A 113 2.65 -14.00 -4.00
CA SER A 113 2.29 -14.04 -5.41
C SER A 113 2.34 -12.66 -6.05
N ASP A 114 2.56 -12.62 -7.38
CA ASP A 114 2.41 -11.38 -8.15
C ASP A 114 0.98 -10.83 -8.01
N GLY A 115 0.87 -9.55 -7.65
CA GLY A 115 -0.42 -8.92 -7.43
C GLY A 115 -0.35 -7.71 -6.52
N ILE A 116 -1.47 -7.37 -5.89
CA ILE A 116 -1.56 -6.22 -5.00
C ILE A 116 -2.24 -6.59 -3.68
N GLN A 117 -1.59 -6.22 -2.58
CA GLN A 117 -2.19 -6.18 -1.26
C GLN A 117 -2.75 -4.79 -1.00
N ILE A 118 -3.99 -4.71 -0.53
CA ILE A 118 -4.65 -3.47 -0.12
C ILE A 118 -5.05 -3.59 1.34
N CYS A 119 -4.68 -2.58 2.12
CA CYS A 119 -5.11 -2.37 3.49
C CYS A 119 -6.05 -1.16 3.55
N LEU A 120 -7.24 -1.35 4.11
CA LEU A 120 -8.28 -0.34 4.26
C LEU A 120 -8.75 -0.27 5.71
N ASP A 121 -8.89 0.94 6.26
CA ASP A 121 -9.64 1.21 7.48
C ASP A 121 -10.83 2.14 7.14
N THR A 122 -12.05 1.62 7.25
CA THR A 122 -13.27 2.38 6.89
C THR A 122 -13.62 3.48 7.90
N ARG A 123 -12.82 3.69 8.93
CA ARG A 123 -12.97 4.77 9.93
C ARG A 123 -11.77 5.71 9.98
N ASP A 124 -10.68 5.39 9.28
CA ASP A 124 -9.45 6.19 9.23
C ASP A 124 -8.93 6.60 10.63
N ILE A 125 -8.95 5.66 11.59
CA ILE A 125 -8.58 5.93 12.98
C ILE A 125 -7.05 5.89 13.11
N LYS A 126 -6.44 7.03 13.46
CA LYS A 126 -4.98 7.19 13.48
C LYS A 126 -4.32 6.96 14.85
N ASP A 127 -5.10 6.77 15.89
CA ASP A 127 -4.63 6.58 17.28
C ASP A 127 -4.71 5.12 17.76
N ILE A 128 -5.05 4.19 16.89
CA ILE A 128 -5.07 2.76 17.17
C ILE A 128 -3.91 2.05 16.48
N HIS A 129 -3.12 1.30 17.24
CA HIS A 129 -1.98 0.50 16.74
C HIS A 129 -2.33 -0.97 16.49
N ARG A 130 -3.58 -1.35 16.67
CA ARG A 130 -4.09 -2.70 16.42
C ARG A 130 -5.39 -2.61 15.65
N ALA A 131 -5.45 -3.38 14.57
CA ALA A 131 -6.59 -3.38 13.68
C ALA A 131 -7.91 -3.71 14.43
N SER A 132 -8.93 -2.93 14.13
CA SER A 132 -10.32 -3.13 14.56
C SER A 132 -11.11 -3.89 13.48
N ARG A 133 -12.38 -4.15 13.74
CA ARG A 133 -13.29 -4.76 12.76
C ARG A 133 -13.48 -3.92 11.47
N PHE A 134 -13.08 -2.67 11.48
CA PHE A 134 -13.16 -1.78 10.33
C PHE A 134 -11.93 -1.85 9.42
N CYS A 135 -10.90 -2.60 9.83
CA CYS A 135 -9.67 -2.77 9.08
C CYS A 135 -9.72 -4.04 8.25
N HIS A 136 -9.42 -3.90 6.97
CA HIS A 136 -9.45 -4.97 5.98
C HIS A 136 -8.08 -5.11 5.33
N ARG A 137 -7.61 -6.32 5.16
CA ARG A 137 -6.42 -6.67 4.40
C ARG A 137 -6.83 -7.64 3.30
N LEU A 138 -6.75 -7.19 2.07
CA LEU A 138 -7.20 -7.93 0.88
C LEU A 138 -6.04 -8.10 -0.07
N PHE A 139 -6.00 -9.22 -0.77
CA PHE A 139 -5.00 -9.49 -1.80
C PHE A 139 -5.69 -9.86 -3.11
N PHE A 140 -5.14 -9.36 -4.22
CA PHE A 140 -5.68 -9.56 -5.56
C PHE A 140 -4.57 -10.00 -6.49
N MET A 141 -4.78 -11.15 -7.15
CA MET A 141 -3.87 -11.72 -8.15
C MET A 141 -4.44 -11.56 -9.54
N PRO A 142 -3.60 -11.27 -10.56
CA PRO A 142 -4.05 -11.19 -11.95
C PRO A 142 -4.48 -12.55 -12.53
N ILE A 143 -3.91 -13.65 -12.05
CA ILE A 143 -4.29 -15.02 -12.39
C ILE A 143 -4.27 -15.90 -11.14
N GLY A 144 -4.67 -17.15 -11.25
CA GLY A 144 -4.67 -18.15 -10.14
C GLY A 144 -6.07 -18.59 -9.74
N GLY A 145 -7.13 -17.93 -10.22
CA GLY A 145 -8.51 -18.35 -10.04
C GLY A 145 -9.01 -19.28 -11.14
N GLY A 146 -10.17 -19.90 -10.89
CA GLY A 146 -10.76 -20.87 -11.81
C GLY A 146 -10.06 -22.23 -11.77
N ARG A 147 -10.58 -23.19 -12.55
CA ARG A 147 -9.99 -24.54 -12.65
C ARG A 147 -8.66 -24.54 -13.39
N ASP A 148 -8.52 -23.70 -14.37
CA ASP A 148 -7.37 -23.53 -15.24
C ASP A 148 -6.34 -22.53 -14.68
N GLN A 149 -6.67 -21.88 -13.55
CA GLN A 149 -5.84 -20.85 -12.90
C GLN A 149 -5.53 -19.65 -13.80
N THR A 150 -6.35 -19.37 -14.79
CA THR A 150 -6.17 -18.25 -15.73
C THR A 150 -6.98 -17.00 -15.34
N HIS A 151 -7.94 -17.15 -14.43
CA HIS A 151 -8.78 -16.04 -13.95
C HIS A 151 -8.12 -15.30 -12.78
N PRO A 152 -8.45 -14.01 -12.58
CA PRO A 152 -8.00 -13.30 -11.39
C PRO A 152 -8.58 -13.93 -10.11
N ALA A 153 -7.87 -13.75 -9.00
CA ALA A 153 -8.29 -14.27 -7.70
C ALA A 153 -8.16 -13.23 -6.61
N SER A 154 -9.06 -13.27 -5.63
CA SER A 154 -9.03 -12.38 -4.47
C SER A 154 -9.02 -13.17 -3.17
N PHE A 155 -8.36 -12.63 -2.15
CA PHE A 155 -8.18 -13.24 -0.85
C PHE A 155 -8.40 -12.21 0.24
N TRP A 156 -9.05 -12.62 1.32
CA TRP A 156 -8.99 -11.90 2.57
C TRP A 156 -7.83 -12.47 3.39
N LEU A 157 -6.98 -11.58 3.88
CA LEU A 157 -5.85 -11.94 4.72
C LEU A 157 -6.09 -11.44 6.15
N PRO A 158 -5.90 -12.28 7.18
CA PRO A 158 -6.01 -11.82 8.55
C PRO A 158 -4.90 -10.81 8.86
N ILE A 159 -5.25 -9.75 9.59
CA ILE A 159 -4.27 -8.79 10.10
C ILE A 159 -3.70 -9.38 11.40
N HIS A 160 -2.38 -9.56 11.45
CA HIS A 160 -1.72 -10.11 12.61
C HIS A 160 -1.92 -9.22 13.84
N ARG A 161 -2.22 -9.84 15.00
CA ARG A 161 -2.50 -9.14 16.27
C ARG A 161 -3.69 -8.17 16.23
N ALA A 162 -4.60 -8.28 15.28
CA ALA A 162 -5.83 -7.49 15.26
C ALA A 162 -6.58 -7.65 16.60
N LYS A 163 -7.22 -6.56 17.05
CA LYS A 163 -8.11 -6.59 18.23
C LYS A 163 -9.43 -7.27 17.89
N GLU A 164 -9.92 -7.02 16.69
CA GLU A 164 -11.15 -7.57 16.14
C GLU A 164 -10.96 -7.83 14.65
N HIS A 165 -11.75 -8.76 14.10
CA HIS A 165 -11.79 -9.01 12.67
C HIS A 165 -13.06 -8.41 12.05
N PRO A 166 -13.04 -8.05 10.77
CA PRO A 166 -14.24 -7.60 10.05
C PRO A 166 -15.31 -8.69 10.03
N ASN A 167 -16.53 -8.30 9.72
CA ASN A 167 -17.59 -9.25 9.42
C ASN A 167 -17.15 -10.17 8.27
N SER A 168 -17.81 -11.33 8.14
CA SER A 168 -17.51 -12.26 7.04
C SER A 168 -17.53 -11.55 5.69
N ILE A 169 -16.45 -11.65 4.95
CA ILE A 169 -16.27 -11.02 3.63
C ILE A 169 -16.60 -12.04 2.56
N ASP A 170 -17.67 -11.78 1.79
CA ASP A 170 -18.03 -12.58 0.64
C ASP A 170 -17.28 -12.11 -0.60
N LEU A 171 -16.12 -12.69 -0.85
CA LEU A 171 -15.25 -12.34 -1.98
C LEU A 171 -15.85 -12.72 -3.35
N SER A 172 -16.89 -13.56 -3.40
CA SER A 172 -17.58 -13.87 -4.66
C SER A 172 -18.28 -12.66 -5.29
N GLN A 173 -18.49 -11.61 -4.51
CA GLN A 173 -19.09 -10.36 -4.95
C GLN A 173 -18.09 -9.35 -5.54
N VAL A 174 -16.81 -9.59 -5.37
CA VAL A 174 -15.75 -8.78 -5.99
C VAL A 174 -15.75 -9.04 -7.49
N LYS A 175 -15.81 -7.97 -8.28
CA LYS A 175 -15.71 -8.09 -9.73
C LYS A 175 -14.30 -7.79 -10.15
N MET A 176 -13.68 -8.68 -10.89
CA MET A 176 -12.32 -8.55 -11.34
C MET A 176 -12.19 -8.88 -12.81
N GLN A 177 -11.36 -8.14 -13.50
CA GLN A 177 -10.93 -8.42 -14.86
C GLN A 177 -9.41 -8.30 -14.93
N SER A 178 -8.77 -9.24 -15.58
CA SER A 178 -7.31 -9.23 -15.80
C SER A 178 -7.00 -9.42 -17.27
N GLN A 179 -6.02 -8.66 -17.73
CA GLN A 179 -5.43 -8.79 -19.06
C GLN A 179 -3.93 -9.02 -18.88
N VAL A 180 -3.45 -10.18 -19.29
CA VAL A 180 -2.04 -10.55 -19.21
C VAL A 180 -1.43 -10.44 -20.59
N SER A 181 -0.31 -9.74 -20.68
CA SER A 181 0.50 -9.56 -21.89
C SER A 181 1.87 -10.26 -21.75
N ALA A 182 2.69 -10.16 -22.76
CA ALA A 182 4.03 -10.73 -22.76
C ALA A 182 4.98 -9.98 -21.80
N ASP A 183 4.70 -8.71 -21.50
CA ASP A 183 5.54 -7.79 -20.73
C ASP A 183 4.87 -7.27 -19.46
N GLY A 184 3.73 -7.84 -19.04
CA GLY A 184 3.05 -7.42 -17.84
C GLY A 184 1.60 -7.85 -17.72
N TYR A 185 0.85 -7.09 -16.94
CA TYR A 185 -0.59 -7.30 -16.77
C TYR A 185 -1.31 -6.03 -16.36
N GLN A 186 -2.62 -5.99 -16.63
CA GLN A 186 -3.57 -5.05 -16.05
C GLN A 186 -4.58 -5.83 -15.22
N LEU A 187 -4.90 -5.35 -14.04
CA LEU A 187 -5.89 -5.91 -13.13
C LEU A 187 -6.86 -4.82 -12.69
N ASP A 188 -8.11 -4.92 -13.14
CA ASP A 188 -9.20 -4.02 -12.77
C ASP A 188 -10.09 -4.71 -11.74
N VAL A 189 -10.39 -4.02 -10.64
CA VAL A 189 -11.14 -4.57 -9.51
C VAL A 189 -12.21 -3.59 -9.05
N PHE A 190 -13.45 -4.05 -8.99
CA PHE A 190 -14.51 -3.37 -8.25
C PHE A 190 -14.75 -4.11 -6.93
N LEU A 191 -14.50 -3.42 -5.83
CA LEU A 191 -14.67 -3.88 -4.45
C LEU A 191 -15.98 -3.32 -3.89
N PRO A 192 -17.06 -4.12 -3.79
CA PRO A 192 -18.35 -3.62 -3.32
C PRO A 192 -18.28 -3.16 -1.86
N GLY A 193 -18.80 -1.97 -1.58
CA GLY A 193 -18.82 -1.40 -0.23
C GLY A 193 -19.53 -2.29 0.81
N LYS A 194 -20.55 -3.03 0.38
CA LYS A 194 -21.34 -3.92 1.27
C LYS A 194 -20.52 -5.08 1.87
N ILE A 195 -19.38 -5.46 1.28
CA ILE A 195 -18.49 -6.47 1.84
C ILE A 195 -17.43 -5.87 2.79
N LEU A 196 -17.31 -4.56 2.83
CA LEU A 196 -16.42 -3.85 3.72
C LEU A 196 -17.18 -3.42 4.97
N THR A 197 -16.83 -3.95 6.12
CA THR A 197 -17.44 -3.56 7.38
C THR A 197 -17.29 -2.05 7.60
N GLY A 198 -18.43 -1.34 7.68
CA GLY A 198 -18.46 0.10 7.94
C GLY A 198 -18.16 1.00 6.74
N PHE A 199 -18.23 0.52 5.50
CA PHE A 199 -18.11 1.39 4.33
C PHE A 199 -19.37 2.25 4.17
N GLU A 200 -19.29 3.49 4.59
CA GLU A 200 -20.34 4.49 4.58
C GLU A 200 -19.76 5.84 4.10
N PRO A 201 -19.47 5.97 2.78
CA PRO A 201 -18.62 7.04 2.26
C PRO A 201 -19.21 8.46 2.42
N ILE A 202 -20.52 8.58 2.64
CA ILE A 202 -21.16 9.87 2.88
C ILE A 202 -20.95 10.32 4.33
N GLU A 203 -21.00 9.40 5.28
CA GLU A 203 -20.81 9.70 6.71
C GLU A 203 -19.32 9.70 7.09
N TYR A 204 -18.55 8.76 6.52
CA TYR A 204 -17.12 8.61 6.75
C TYR A 204 -16.35 8.75 5.42
N PRO A 205 -16.10 9.98 4.96
CA PRO A 205 -15.51 10.22 3.64
C PRO A 205 -13.99 9.97 3.58
N ASN A 206 -13.37 9.57 4.66
CA ASN A 206 -11.96 9.24 4.71
C ASN A 206 -11.76 7.76 5.02
N LEU A 207 -10.85 7.13 4.31
CA LEU A 207 -10.41 5.76 4.55
C LEU A 207 -8.92 5.76 4.94
N GLY A 208 -8.56 4.98 5.95
CA GLY A 208 -7.16 4.60 6.12
C GLY A 208 -6.75 3.71 4.96
N PHE A 209 -5.60 4.00 4.34
CA PHE A 209 -5.23 3.36 3.09
C PHE A 209 -3.73 3.09 2.99
N HIS A 210 -3.40 1.86 2.66
CA HIS A 210 -2.06 1.45 2.28
C HIS A 210 -2.13 0.31 1.27
N PHE A 211 -1.15 0.22 0.37
CA PHE A 211 -1.02 -0.92 -0.52
C PHE A 211 0.42 -1.33 -0.73
N VAL A 212 0.59 -2.56 -1.18
CA VAL A 212 1.88 -3.12 -1.61
C VAL A 212 1.65 -3.84 -2.93
N VAL A 213 2.38 -3.44 -3.97
CA VAL A 213 2.48 -4.24 -5.18
C VAL A 213 3.57 -5.28 -4.94
N ILE A 214 3.19 -6.54 -5.04
CA ILE A 214 4.10 -7.67 -4.87
C ILE A 214 4.43 -8.20 -6.26
N ASP A 215 5.69 -8.24 -6.59
CA ASP A 215 6.19 -8.73 -7.87
C ASP A 215 7.48 -9.52 -7.66
N ARG A 216 7.48 -10.76 -8.11
CA ARG A 216 8.62 -11.66 -7.91
C ARG A 216 9.86 -11.23 -8.68
N GLU A 217 9.70 -10.57 -9.82
CA GLU A 217 10.81 -10.11 -10.64
C GLU A 217 11.34 -8.74 -10.19
N HIS A 218 10.43 -7.78 -9.92
CA HIS A 218 10.76 -6.40 -9.60
C HIS A 218 10.91 -6.15 -8.09
N GLY A 219 10.51 -7.12 -7.25
CA GLY A 219 10.44 -6.95 -5.80
C GLY A 219 9.15 -6.28 -5.34
N ASN A 220 9.04 -6.05 -4.03
CA ASN A 220 7.86 -5.45 -3.43
C ASN A 220 7.93 -3.93 -3.48
N SER A 221 6.87 -3.29 -3.94
CA SER A 221 6.72 -1.84 -3.99
C SER A 221 5.70 -1.38 -2.97
N PHE A 222 6.16 -0.70 -1.93
CA PHE A 222 5.34 -0.21 -0.83
C PHE A 222 4.86 1.21 -1.11
N PHE A 223 3.59 1.50 -0.82
CA PHE A 223 3.02 2.82 -1.07
C PHE A 223 3.56 3.90 -0.13
N LEU A 224 3.49 3.67 1.19
CA LEU A 224 3.91 4.65 2.19
C LEU A 224 4.97 4.10 3.15
N ILE A 225 4.68 2.94 3.73
CA ILE A 225 5.43 2.35 4.82
C ILE A 225 5.95 0.99 4.38
N ALA A 226 7.23 0.76 4.59
CA ALA A 226 7.92 -0.48 4.26
C ALA A 226 8.52 -1.14 5.51
N PRO A 227 8.89 -2.43 5.47
CA PRO A 227 9.68 -3.05 6.53
C PRO A 227 10.94 -2.22 6.88
N PRO A 228 11.36 -2.21 8.15
CA PRO A 228 10.90 -3.06 9.25
C PRO A 228 9.64 -2.58 9.99
N LEU A 229 8.98 -1.52 9.53
CA LEU A 229 7.75 -1.04 10.15
C LEU A 229 6.58 -2.00 9.85
N PRO A 230 5.62 -2.18 10.79
CA PRO A 230 4.50 -3.11 10.64
C PRO A 230 3.40 -2.56 9.71
N HIS A 231 3.75 -2.34 8.44
CA HIS A 231 2.96 -1.65 7.42
C HIS A 231 1.59 -2.32 7.15
N ASP A 232 1.47 -3.62 7.36
CA ASP A 232 0.26 -4.41 7.12
C ASP A 232 -0.51 -4.78 8.41
N GLN A 233 -0.06 -4.29 9.57
CA GLN A 233 -0.59 -4.65 10.89
C GLN A 233 -1.08 -3.46 11.69
N ASP A 234 -0.43 -2.30 11.53
CA ASP A 234 -0.70 -1.08 12.31
C ASP A 234 -1.44 -0.03 11.46
N PRO A 235 -2.77 0.12 11.63
CA PRO A 235 -3.56 1.07 10.84
C PRO A 235 -3.17 2.54 11.05
N SER A 236 -2.54 2.88 12.18
CA SER A 236 -2.10 4.26 12.46
C SER A 236 -1.02 4.75 11.48
N LEU A 237 -0.32 3.80 10.83
CA LEU A 237 0.71 4.07 9.83
C LEU A 237 0.16 4.28 8.42
N TRP A 238 -1.10 3.92 8.16
CA TRP A 238 -1.70 4.04 6.83
C TRP A 238 -2.01 5.51 6.52
N GLY A 239 -1.92 5.90 5.26
CA GLY A 239 -2.34 7.23 4.81
C GLY A 239 -3.85 7.41 4.89
N THR A 240 -4.33 8.61 4.57
CA THR A 240 -5.74 8.91 4.43
C THR A 240 -6.10 9.00 2.94
N LEU A 241 -7.05 8.20 2.49
CA LEU A 241 -7.68 8.29 1.19
C LEU A 241 -9.01 9.05 1.36
N ALA A 242 -9.04 10.30 0.90
CA ALA A 242 -10.22 11.17 1.04
C ALA A 242 -11.12 11.03 -0.19
N MET A 243 -12.30 10.49 0.00
CA MET A 243 -13.33 10.35 -1.03
C MET A 243 -13.98 11.71 -1.32
N VAL A 244 -13.74 12.25 -2.53
CA VAL A 244 -14.21 13.58 -2.93
C VAL A 244 -15.09 13.48 -4.17
N LYS A 245 -16.13 14.33 -4.22
CA LYS A 245 -16.89 14.62 -5.45
C LYS A 245 -16.45 15.97 -5.95
N THR A 246 -16.17 16.08 -7.25
CA THR A 246 -15.96 17.39 -7.89
C THR A 246 -17.25 18.19 -7.88
N GLU A 247 -17.17 19.54 -7.96
CA GLU A 247 -18.35 20.40 -7.92
C GLU A 247 -19.34 20.11 -9.07
N GLU A 248 -18.85 19.62 -10.21
CA GLU A 248 -19.69 19.19 -11.35
C GLU A 248 -20.48 17.89 -11.10
N GLN A 249 -20.19 17.16 -10.02
CA GLN A 249 -20.80 15.87 -9.67
C GLN A 249 -21.71 15.97 -8.44
N ARG A 250 -21.92 17.17 -7.89
CA ARG A 250 -22.89 17.47 -6.83
C ARG A 250 -24.23 17.87 -7.44
#